data_46ec7b14e748657af9f4fd37a25a02b8
#
_entry.id   46ec7b14e748657af9f4fd37a25a02b8
#
_cell.length_a   1.000
_cell.length_b   1.000
_cell.length_c   1.000
_cell.angle_alpha   90.00
_cell.angle_beta   90.00
_cell.angle_gamma   90.00
#
_symmetry.space_group_name_H-M   'P 1'
#
loop_
_entity.id
_entity.type
_entity.pdbx_description
1 polymer ?
#
loop_
_entity_poly.entity_id
_entity_poly.type
_entity_poly.pdbx_seq_one_letter_code
_entity_poly.pdbx_strand_id
1 'polypeptide(L)'
;PVSYYQFSTKLERALQRIQRRRGGQVALQVSGGVQLLDTDDILYLETRDRLLHYHTATDTWSVRGSLLKAEKDLAAYHLAFFNQCYLVNLRHVRGVQDDLVQVGEERMEISRRQRTAFLAALAAYVGGAL
;
A
#
# COMPACT_ATOMS: atom_id res chain seq x y z
N PRO A 1 8.27 26.27 -15.34
CA PRO A 1 8.68 25.71 -16.61
C PRO A 1 7.60 24.99 -17.35
N VAL A 2 7.70 24.99 -18.65
CA VAL A 2 6.70 24.34 -19.49
C VAL A 2 6.58 22.84 -19.19
N SER A 3 7.68 22.17 -18.93
CA SER A 3 7.68 20.76 -18.63
C SER A 3 6.91 20.44 -17.35
N TYR A 4 7.03 21.29 -16.35
CA TYR A 4 6.28 21.10 -15.11
C TYR A 4 4.77 21.23 -15.34
N TYR A 5 4.38 22.22 -16.11
CA TYR A 5 2.97 22.42 -16.40
C TYR A 5 2.38 21.25 -17.19
N GLN A 6 3.09 20.78 -18.20
CA GLN A 6 2.63 19.64 -18.98
C GLN A 6 2.55 18.37 -18.16
N PHE A 7 3.51 18.17 -17.26
CA PHE A 7 3.52 17.03 -16.37
C PHE A 7 2.30 17.05 -15.45
N SER A 8 1.99 18.23 -14.89
CA SER A 8 0.84 18.39 -14.00
C SER A 8 -0.48 18.08 -14.72
N THR A 9 -0.62 18.54 -15.97
CA THR A 9 -1.82 18.27 -16.76
C THR A 9 -1.98 16.79 -17.05
N LYS A 10 -0.90 16.10 -17.38
CA LYS A 10 -0.95 14.66 -17.62
C LYS A 10 -1.31 13.90 -16.36
N LEU A 11 -0.82 14.34 -15.22
CA LEU A 11 -1.16 13.73 -13.94
C LEU A 11 -2.63 13.89 -13.62
N GLU A 12 -3.20 15.05 -13.88
CA GLU A 12 -4.62 15.27 -13.64
C GLU A 12 -5.50 14.32 -14.46
N ARG A 13 -5.14 14.10 -15.71
CA ARG A 13 -5.86 13.16 -16.57
C ARG A 13 -5.73 11.73 -16.08
N ALA A 14 -4.54 11.35 -15.64
CA ALA A 14 -4.30 10.03 -15.09
C ALA A 14 -5.10 9.84 -13.80
N LEU A 15 -5.14 10.86 -12.95
CA LEU A 15 -5.93 10.85 -11.73
C LEU A 15 -7.41 10.63 -12.02
N GLN A 16 -7.96 11.34 -12.99
CA GLN A 16 -9.36 11.19 -13.35
C GLN A 16 -9.68 9.78 -13.83
N ARG A 17 -8.79 9.18 -14.59
CA ARG A 17 -8.97 7.81 -15.06
C ARG A 17 -8.93 6.81 -13.93
N ILE A 18 -8.00 7.01 -12.99
CA ILE A 18 -7.83 6.11 -11.87
C ILE A 18 -8.99 6.23 -10.89
N GLN A 19 -9.51 7.43 -10.69
CA GLN A 19 -10.65 7.63 -9.81
C GLN A 19 -11.90 6.90 -10.29
N ARG A 20 -12.00 6.59 -11.56
CA ARG A 20 -13.08 5.78 -12.10
C ARG A 20 -12.91 4.29 -11.80
N ARG A 21 -11.71 3.86 -11.42
CA ARG A 21 -11.43 2.51 -11.01
C ARG A 21 -11.67 2.39 -9.52
N ARG A 22 -11.59 1.17 -9.01
CA ARG A 22 -11.56 0.95 -7.58
C ARG A 22 -10.24 1.45 -7.02
N GLY A 23 -10.28 1.92 -5.79
CA GLY A 23 -9.10 2.41 -5.11
C GLY A 23 -8.88 3.88 -5.34
N GLY A 24 -7.79 4.39 -4.84
CA GLY A 24 -7.43 5.78 -4.93
C GLY A 24 -5.97 5.94 -5.26
N GLN A 25 -5.43 7.10 -4.92
CA GLN A 25 -4.03 7.38 -5.15
C GLN A 25 -3.37 7.94 -3.92
N VAL A 26 -2.09 7.69 -3.80
CA VAL A 26 -1.23 8.26 -2.77
C VAL A 26 -0.21 9.16 -3.47
N ALA A 27 -0.06 10.37 -2.96
CA ALA A 27 0.96 11.28 -3.43
C ALA A 27 2.13 11.25 -2.47
N LEU A 28 3.29 10.86 -2.96
CA LEU A 28 4.51 10.76 -2.17
C LEU A 28 5.45 11.90 -2.54
N GLN A 29 5.93 12.61 -1.53
CA GLN A 29 6.95 13.62 -1.74
C GLN A 29 8.30 12.95 -1.85
N VAL A 30 8.86 12.96 -3.03
CA VAL A 30 10.16 12.36 -3.30
C VAL A 30 11.15 13.46 -3.68
N SER A 31 12.42 13.10 -3.76
CA SER A 31 13.45 14.05 -4.15
C SER A 31 13.13 14.60 -5.54
N GLY A 32 12.98 15.93 -5.61
CA GLY A 32 12.73 16.59 -6.88
C GLY A 32 11.29 16.66 -7.34
N GLY A 33 10.33 16.18 -6.53
CA GLY A 33 8.94 16.28 -6.95
C GLY A 33 7.97 15.42 -6.16
N VAL A 34 6.95 14.96 -6.87
CA VAL A 34 5.87 14.16 -6.29
C VAL A 34 5.71 12.90 -7.15
N GLN A 35 5.59 11.76 -6.48
CA GLN A 35 5.29 10.50 -7.14
C GLN A 35 3.88 10.08 -6.75
N LEU A 36 3.06 9.80 -7.74
CA LEU A 36 1.73 9.28 -7.51
C LEU A 36 1.74 7.76 -7.63
N LEU A 37 1.14 7.10 -6.65
CA LEU A 37 0.98 5.65 -6.66
C LEU A 37 -0.51 5.34 -6.59
N ASP A 38 -0.94 4.41 -7.44
CA ASP A 38 -2.27 3.84 -7.31
C ASP A 38 -2.26 2.91 -6.11
N THR A 39 -3.23 3.05 -5.22
CA THR A 39 -3.31 2.19 -4.03
C THR A 39 -3.42 0.72 -4.39
N ASP A 40 -4.01 0.41 -5.54
CA ASP A 40 -4.11 -0.98 -6.01
C ASP A 40 -2.76 -1.57 -6.41
N ASP A 41 -1.78 -0.73 -6.70
CA ASP A 41 -0.44 -1.20 -7.07
C ASP A 41 0.48 -1.39 -5.86
N ILE A 42 0.09 -0.90 -4.70
CA ILE A 42 0.88 -1.05 -3.49
C ILE A 42 0.70 -2.48 -2.96
N LEU A 43 1.81 -3.21 -2.83
CA LEU A 43 1.79 -4.54 -2.24
C LEU A 43 1.77 -4.46 -0.73
N TYR A 44 2.72 -3.73 -0.18
CA TYR A 44 2.79 -3.53 1.26
C TYR A 44 3.66 -2.31 1.57
N LEU A 45 3.52 -1.82 2.79
CA LEU A 45 4.34 -0.75 3.34
C LEU A 45 5.20 -1.32 4.45
N GLU A 46 6.41 -0.80 4.54
CA GLU A 46 7.38 -1.24 5.53
C GLU A 46 8.03 -0.03 6.18
N THR A 47 8.20 -0.07 7.51
CA THR A 47 9.01 0.95 8.18
C THR A 47 10.38 0.37 8.47
N ARG A 48 11.42 1.08 8.06
CA ARG A 48 12.81 0.70 8.25
C ARG A 48 13.67 1.95 8.17
N ASP A 49 14.63 2.05 9.08
CA ASP A 49 15.58 3.17 9.10
C ASP A 49 14.88 4.54 9.17
N ARG A 50 13.77 4.59 9.90
CA ARG A 50 12.94 5.80 10.07
C ARG A 50 12.28 6.29 8.79
N LEU A 51 12.26 5.46 7.77
CA LEU A 51 11.58 5.75 6.52
C LEU A 51 10.42 4.78 6.32
N LEU A 52 9.44 5.25 5.58
CA LEU A 52 8.31 4.46 5.17
C LEU A 52 8.53 4.06 3.72
N HIS A 53 8.56 2.76 3.46
CA HIS A 53 8.81 2.21 2.14
C HIS A 53 7.53 1.66 1.54
N TYR A 54 7.15 2.20 0.39
CA TYR A 54 6.00 1.73 -0.37
C TYR A 54 6.49 0.77 -1.42
N HIS A 55 6.14 -0.51 -1.28
CA HIS A 55 6.58 -1.55 -2.22
C HIS A 55 5.49 -1.84 -3.23
N THR A 56 5.85 -1.72 -4.50
CA THR A 56 5.01 -2.14 -5.61
C THR A 56 5.66 -3.33 -6.31
N ALA A 57 5.02 -3.87 -7.32
CA ALA A 57 5.57 -5.01 -8.05
C ALA A 57 6.89 -4.68 -8.77
N THR A 58 7.08 -3.42 -9.14
CA THR A 58 8.23 -3.00 -9.94
C THR A 58 9.20 -2.08 -9.19
N ASP A 59 8.70 -1.31 -8.23
CA ASP A 59 9.50 -0.26 -7.61
C ASP A 59 9.27 -0.20 -6.10
N THR A 60 10.18 0.47 -5.43
CA THR A 60 10.04 0.81 -4.02
C THR A 60 10.28 2.31 -3.86
N TRP A 61 9.35 2.97 -3.18
CA TRP A 61 9.45 4.41 -2.93
C TRP A 61 9.60 4.64 -1.43
N SER A 62 10.60 5.41 -1.04
CA SER A 62 10.93 5.65 0.36
C SER A 62 10.70 7.10 0.72
N VAL A 63 9.91 7.35 1.75
CA VAL A 63 9.58 8.69 2.21
C VAL A 63 9.57 8.73 3.73
N ARG A 64 9.60 9.91 4.29
CA ARG A 64 9.42 10.07 5.73
C ARG A 64 7.97 9.82 6.10
N GLY A 65 7.75 9.11 7.18
CA GLY A 65 6.39 8.85 7.64
C GLY A 65 6.35 7.72 8.63
N SER A 66 5.14 7.41 9.09
CA SER A 66 4.93 6.30 10.01
C SER A 66 3.83 5.39 9.49
N LEU A 67 3.91 4.11 9.87
CA LEU A 67 2.88 3.14 9.49
C LEU A 67 1.53 3.47 10.11
N LEU A 68 1.51 3.99 11.34
CA LEU A 68 0.25 4.34 11.99
C LEU A 68 -0.47 5.45 11.24
N LYS A 69 0.26 6.44 10.78
CA LYS A 69 -0.35 7.51 10.00
C LYS A 69 -0.79 6.99 8.64
N ALA A 70 0.03 6.15 8.01
CA ALA A 70 -0.33 5.55 6.73
C ALA A 70 -1.59 4.70 6.84
N GLU A 71 -1.71 3.93 7.92
CA GLU A 71 -2.91 3.14 8.17
C GLU A 71 -4.15 4.02 8.21
N LYS A 72 -4.07 5.16 8.89
CA LYS A 72 -5.19 6.09 8.97
C LYS A 72 -5.50 6.73 7.62
N ASP A 73 -4.45 7.17 6.92
CA ASP A 73 -4.62 7.84 5.64
C ASP A 73 -5.16 6.90 4.56
N LEU A 74 -4.87 5.61 4.68
CA LEU A 74 -5.24 4.60 3.70
C LEU A 74 -6.33 3.66 4.22
N ALA A 75 -7.06 4.06 5.25
CA ALA A 75 -8.07 3.20 5.88
C ALA A 75 -9.14 2.73 4.91
N ALA A 76 -9.43 3.50 3.86
CA ALA A 76 -10.44 3.13 2.87
C ALA A 76 -9.96 2.07 1.87
N TYR A 77 -8.70 1.66 1.93
CA TYR A 77 -8.09 0.83 0.88
C TYR A 77 -7.66 -0.55 1.36
N HIS A 78 -8.22 -1.02 2.47
CA HIS A 78 -8.07 -2.41 2.92
C HIS A 78 -6.63 -2.83 3.22
N LEU A 79 -5.93 -2.00 4.00
CA LEU A 79 -4.61 -2.34 4.48
C LEU A 79 -4.71 -2.90 5.89
N ALA A 80 -3.85 -3.85 6.23
CA ALA A 80 -3.84 -4.47 7.54
C ALA A 80 -2.42 -4.76 7.99
N PHE A 81 -2.18 -4.62 9.31
CA PHE A 81 -0.92 -5.02 9.89
C PHE A 81 -0.87 -6.53 10.01
N PHE A 82 0.23 -7.13 9.59
CA PHE A 82 0.51 -8.54 9.88
C PHE A 82 1.79 -8.67 10.70
N ASN A 83 2.50 -7.58 10.85
CA ASN A 83 3.71 -7.49 11.64
C ASN A 83 3.84 -6.04 12.07
N GLN A 84 4.58 -5.82 13.14
CA GLN A 84 4.78 -4.49 13.72
C GLN A 84 5.38 -3.48 12.71
N CYS A 85 6.18 -3.97 11.77
CA CYS A 85 6.86 -3.13 10.79
C CYS A 85 6.25 -3.17 9.40
N TYR A 86 5.16 -3.89 9.21
CA TYR A 86 4.58 -4.10 7.89
C TYR A 86 3.08 -3.91 7.87
N LEU A 87 2.62 -3.22 6.84
CA LEU A 87 1.21 -3.00 6.57
C LEU A 87 0.93 -3.51 5.16
N VAL A 88 0.13 -4.56 5.02
CA VAL A 88 -0.09 -5.21 3.73
C VAL A 88 -1.40 -4.77 3.11
N ASN A 89 -1.39 -4.67 1.79
CA ASN A 89 -2.61 -4.48 1.02
C ASN A 89 -3.29 -5.85 0.86
N LEU A 90 -4.45 -6.00 1.48
CA LEU A 90 -5.18 -7.27 1.46
C LEU A 90 -5.51 -7.74 0.05
N ARG A 91 -5.63 -6.81 -0.88
CA ARG A 91 -5.89 -7.12 -2.28
C ARG A 91 -4.79 -8.00 -2.90
N HIS A 92 -3.56 -7.85 -2.42
CA HIS A 92 -2.43 -8.59 -2.95
C HIS A 92 -2.03 -9.80 -2.13
N VAL A 93 -2.79 -10.12 -1.08
CA VAL A 93 -2.57 -11.34 -0.31
C VAL A 93 -3.09 -12.51 -1.13
N ARG A 94 -2.19 -13.43 -1.44
CA ARG A 94 -2.51 -14.62 -2.22
C ARG A 94 -2.83 -15.82 -1.37
N GLY A 95 -2.37 -15.84 -0.14
CA GLY A 95 -2.64 -16.93 0.75
C GLY A 95 -1.94 -16.76 2.06
N VAL A 96 -2.38 -17.55 3.04
CA VAL A 96 -1.76 -17.65 4.35
C VAL A 96 -1.58 -19.12 4.62
N GLN A 97 -0.36 -19.50 4.98
CA GLN A 97 -0.06 -20.87 5.33
C GLN A 97 0.82 -20.87 6.56
N ASP A 98 0.35 -21.50 7.63
CA ASP A 98 1.02 -21.48 8.93
C ASP A 98 1.21 -20.04 9.39
N ASP A 99 2.43 -19.60 9.62
CA ASP A 99 2.73 -18.25 10.05
C ASP A 99 3.22 -17.35 8.92
N LEU A 100 3.03 -17.79 7.67
CA LEU A 100 3.49 -17.04 6.51
C LEU A 100 2.32 -16.50 5.71
N VAL A 101 2.44 -15.26 5.27
CA VAL A 101 1.52 -14.65 4.33
C VAL A 101 2.23 -14.47 3.00
N GLN A 102 1.57 -14.83 1.92
CA GLN A 102 2.10 -14.61 0.59
C GLN A 102 1.51 -13.32 0.03
N VAL A 103 2.37 -12.36 -0.25
CA VAL A 103 1.99 -11.06 -0.82
C VAL A 103 2.70 -10.94 -2.16
N GLY A 104 1.91 -10.96 -3.25
CA GLY A 104 2.51 -11.04 -4.56
C GLY A 104 3.33 -12.32 -4.68
N GLU A 105 4.62 -12.18 -4.90
CA GLU A 105 5.53 -13.31 -5.00
C GLU A 105 6.38 -13.53 -3.74
N GLU A 106 6.21 -12.69 -2.74
CA GLU A 106 6.99 -12.78 -1.52
C GLU A 106 6.20 -13.47 -0.43
N ARG A 107 6.93 -14.18 0.44
CA ARG A 107 6.38 -14.78 1.64
C ARG A 107 6.97 -14.09 2.84
N MET A 108 6.11 -13.66 3.76
CA MET A 108 6.53 -12.90 4.93
C MET A 108 5.89 -13.47 6.17
N GLU A 109 6.61 -13.35 7.28
CA GLU A 109 6.16 -13.91 8.55
C GLU A 109 5.14 -13.02 9.21
N ILE A 110 4.04 -13.64 9.68
CA ILE A 110 3.00 -12.98 10.45
C ILE A 110 3.42 -13.05 11.92
N SER A 111 3.48 -11.89 12.60
CA SER A 111 3.80 -11.91 14.02
C SER A 111 2.64 -12.49 14.81
N ARG A 112 2.94 -13.15 15.94
CA ARG A 112 1.91 -13.71 16.81
C ARG A 112 0.91 -12.67 17.26
N ARG A 113 1.41 -11.49 17.59
CA ARG A 113 0.57 -10.39 18.07
C ARG A 113 -0.48 -9.97 17.06
N GLN A 114 -0.12 -9.99 15.79
CA GLN A 114 -0.97 -9.49 14.72
C GLN A 114 -1.81 -10.58 14.06
N ARG A 115 -1.52 -11.84 14.36
CA ARG A 115 -2.15 -12.96 13.65
C ARG A 115 -3.66 -12.93 13.69
N THR A 116 -4.24 -12.84 14.87
CA THR A 116 -5.70 -12.88 15.01
C THR A 116 -6.35 -11.70 14.29
N ALA A 117 -5.83 -10.50 14.51
CA ALA A 117 -6.36 -9.30 13.89
C ALA A 117 -6.19 -9.33 12.37
N PHE A 118 -5.05 -9.83 11.91
CA PHE A 118 -4.80 -9.93 10.48
C PHE A 118 -5.75 -10.92 9.80
N LEU A 119 -5.91 -12.09 10.39
CA LEU A 119 -6.81 -13.10 9.82
C LEU A 119 -8.27 -12.62 9.84
N ALA A 120 -8.66 -11.89 10.87
CA ALA A 120 -9.99 -11.30 10.91
C ALA A 120 -10.18 -10.25 9.82
N ALA A 121 -9.18 -9.40 9.60
CA ALA A 121 -9.22 -8.40 8.54
C ALA A 121 -9.29 -9.04 7.16
N LEU A 122 -8.50 -10.10 6.95
CA LEU A 122 -8.50 -10.82 5.69
C LEU A 122 -9.84 -11.49 5.43
N ALA A 123 -10.41 -12.12 6.45
CA ALA A 123 -11.73 -12.76 6.33
C ALA A 123 -12.82 -11.73 6.00
N ALA A 124 -12.78 -10.59 6.65
CA ALA A 124 -13.74 -9.51 6.38
C ALA A 124 -13.57 -8.98 4.95
N TYR A 125 -12.35 -8.85 4.49
CA TYR A 125 -12.09 -8.39 3.13
C TYR A 125 -12.62 -9.39 2.09
N VAL A 126 -12.32 -10.68 2.28
CA VAL A 126 -12.78 -11.72 1.36
C VAL A 126 -14.29 -11.83 1.37
N GLY A 127 -14.90 -11.79 2.55
CA GLY A 127 -16.35 -11.82 2.68
C GLY A 127 -17.03 -10.61 2.03
N GLY A 128 -16.43 -9.44 2.16
CA GLY A 128 -16.93 -8.23 1.53
C GLY A 128 -16.76 -8.22 0.01
N ALA A 129 -15.80 -9.01 -0.51
CA ALA A 129 -15.56 -9.11 -1.94
C ALA A 129 -16.56 -10.05 -2.64
N LEU A 130 -17.19 -10.91 -1.88
CA LEU A 130 -18.21 -11.82 -2.39
C LEU A 130 -19.58 -11.19 -2.37
#